data_d50d519bd31be85e01bc1c283105342e
#
_entry.id   d50d519bd31be85e01bc1c283105342e
#
_cell.length_a   1.000
_cell.length_b   1.000
_cell.length_c   1.000
_cell.angle_alpha   90.00
_cell.angle_beta   90.00
_cell.angle_gamma   90.00
#
_symmetry.space_group_name_H-M   'P 1'
#
loop_
_entity.id
_entity.type
_entity.pdbx_description
1 polymer ?
#
loop_
_entity_poly.entity_id
_entity_poly.type
_entity_poly.pdbx_seq_one_letter_code
_entity_poly.pdbx_strand_id
1 'polypeptide(L)'
;MNRIIHIVAGVVMVALMTACSSTRSLKKAESIVGMDETEFVESVISNAGGWKALTAKMSLSIDLEGKGATKVNGTLRIKKGEVIQMSVAPFLGIEVARAEISPDGILVIDRMNKRYVEVSFAEVKALAHADLDFHTLQALFLNELFLPGKGDLAARDASSFKIGQEAEGVLLSVKKAKRFSYQFLTEAPEALLKESLIGLNGTPYVLRWKYADFRSLGQKQFPTDMQLAFEGGTKPVKAAFALSRLSTDSDWETHTEVSKKYEKVELEDILKQLIK
;
A
#
# COMPACT_ATOMS: atom_id res chain seq x y z
N MET A 1 44.82 -5.75 15.77
CA MET A 1 43.40 -5.49 16.09
C MET A 1 42.99 -4.06 15.82
N ASN A 2 43.82 -3.05 16.04
CA ASN A 2 43.46 -1.63 15.81
C ASN A 2 43.30 -1.19 14.33
N ARG A 3 43.96 -1.84 13.36
CA ARG A 3 43.86 -1.47 11.94
C ARG A 3 42.51 -1.80 11.32
N ILE A 4 41.84 -2.87 11.77
CA ILE A 4 40.53 -3.27 11.28
C ILE A 4 39.44 -2.30 11.77
N ILE A 5 39.56 -1.78 12.99
CA ILE A 5 38.64 -0.81 13.58
C ILE A 5 38.70 0.52 12.82
N HIS A 6 39.88 0.97 12.38
CA HIS A 6 40.01 2.22 11.59
C HIS A 6 39.51 2.08 10.17
N ILE A 7 39.60 0.90 9.55
CA ILE A 7 39.03 0.63 8.22
C ILE A 7 37.49 0.58 8.30
N VAL A 8 36.94 -0.08 9.32
CA VAL A 8 35.49 -0.15 9.55
C VAL A 8 34.92 1.24 9.89
N ALA A 9 35.60 2.03 10.71
CA ALA A 9 35.22 3.40 11.02
C ALA A 9 35.25 4.31 9.78
N GLY A 10 36.27 4.15 8.91
CA GLY A 10 36.38 4.88 7.65
C GLY A 10 35.25 4.55 6.65
N VAL A 11 34.89 3.29 6.53
CA VAL A 11 33.79 2.83 5.65
C VAL A 11 32.42 3.29 6.18
N VAL A 12 32.22 3.28 7.50
CA VAL A 12 31.00 3.80 8.13
C VAL A 12 30.88 5.31 7.96
N MET A 13 31.99 6.06 8.02
CA MET A 13 31.99 7.51 7.84
C MET A 13 31.73 7.93 6.39
N VAL A 14 32.18 7.14 5.40
CA VAL A 14 31.88 7.37 3.97
C VAL A 14 30.41 7.01 3.66
N ALA A 15 29.86 5.99 4.31
CA ALA A 15 28.44 5.61 4.16
C ALA A 15 27.48 6.66 4.77
N LEU A 16 27.92 7.43 5.77
CA LEU A 16 27.13 8.50 6.38
C LEU A 16 27.11 9.79 5.54
N MET A 17 28.03 9.97 4.58
CA MET A 17 28.07 11.15 3.71
C MET A 17 27.23 11.02 2.43
N THR A 18 26.68 9.84 2.12
CA THR A 18 25.82 9.61 0.97
C THR A 18 24.32 9.62 1.31
N ALA A 19 23.96 9.96 2.54
CA ALA A 19 22.59 10.27 2.91
C ALA A 19 22.22 11.71 2.48
N CYS A 20 22.45 12.05 1.22
CA CYS A 20 21.74 13.15 0.60
C CYS A 20 20.27 12.77 0.56
N SER A 21 19.49 13.34 1.47
CA SER A 21 18.05 13.45 1.32
C SER A 21 17.80 14.15 -0.02
N SER A 22 17.56 13.39 -1.07
CA SER A 22 17.09 13.98 -2.31
C SER A 22 15.64 14.39 -2.10
N THR A 23 15.45 15.57 -1.50
CA THR A 23 14.27 16.37 -1.73
C THR A 23 14.30 16.63 -3.23
N ARG A 24 13.56 15.80 -4.00
CA ARG A 24 13.41 15.99 -5.43
C ARG A 24 12.82 17.38 -5.64
N SER A 25 13.62 18.30 -6.17
CA SER A 25 13.18 19.64 -6.52
C SER A 25 12.24 19.53 -7.72
N LEU A 26 10.97 19.82 -7.51
CA LEU A 26 9.95 19.82 -8.55
C LEU A 26 10.31 20.92 -9.57
N LYS A 27 10.66 20.55 -10.80
CA LYS A 27 10.68 21.49 -11.93
C LYS A 27 9.23 21.78 -12.30
N LYS A 28 8.90 23.06 -12.55
CA LYS A 28 7.58 23.46 -13.01
C LYS A 28 7.34 22.82 -14.39
N ALA A 29 6.29 22.04 -14.52
CA ALA A 29 5.92 21.43 -15.79
C ALA A 29 5.43 22.53 -16.75
N GLU A 30 6.02 22.67 -17.92
CA GLU A 30 5.59 23.66 -18.92
C GLU A 30 4.35 23.22 -19.70
N SER A 31 4.09 21.95 -19.79
CA SER A 31 2.84 21.34 -20.28
C SER A 31 2.96 19.81 -20.20
N ILE A 32 1.94 19.16 -19.71
CA ILE A 32 1.89 17.70 -19.64
C ILE A 32 1.10 17.24 -20.87
N VAL A 33 1.83 16.92 -21.96
CA VAL A 33 1.24 16.33 -23.18
C VAL A 33 0.03 17.15 -23.70
N GLY A 34 0.12 18.51 -23.63
CA GLY A 34 -0.95 19.39 -24.12
C GLY A 34 -2.13 19.61 -23.17
N MET A 35 -2.08 19.09 -21.93
CA MET A 35 -3.05 19.32 -20.87
C MET A 35 -2.53 20.36 -19.88
N ASP A 36 -3.41 21.10 -19.20
CA ASP A 36 -3.02 21.89 -18.06
C ASP A 36 -2.83 20.97 -16.80
N GLU A 37 -2.17 21.52 -15.78
CA GLU A 37 -1.86 20.77 -14.56
C GLU A 37 -3.12 20.22 -13.86
N THR A 38 -4.20 21.00 -13.80
CA THR A 38 -5.45 20.61 -13.15
C THR A 38 -6.15 19.51 -13.94
N GLU A 39 -6.22 19.67 -15.25
CA GLU A 39 -6.83 18.71 -16.18
C GLU A 39 -6.12 17.34 -16.13
N PHE A 40 -4.78 17.35 -16.01
CA PHE A 40 -4.05 16.10 -15.84
C PHE A 40 -4.40 15.38 -14.52
N VAL A 41 -4.46 16.10 -13.38
CA VAL A 41 -4.85 15.48 -12.11
C VAL A 41 -6.29 14.99 -12.15
N GLU A 42 -7.21 15.73 -12.78
CA GLU A 42 -8.58 15.28 -12.98
C GLU A 42 -8.64 13.99 -13.80
N SER A 43 -7.75 13.85 -14.80
CA SER A 43 -7.62 12.62 -15.59
C SER A 43 -7.15 11.46 -14.71
N VAL A 44 -6.16 11.67 -13.83
CA VAL A 44 -5.71 10.62 -12.87
C VAL A 44 -6.85 10.24 -11.94
N ILE A 45 -7.59 11.20 -11.38
CA ILE A 45 -8.74 10.94 -10.51
C ILE A 45 -9.83 10.16 -11.28
N SER A 46 -10.11 10.53 -12.53
CA SER A 46 -11.12 9.89 -13.36
C SER A 46 -10.75 8.47 -13.80
N ASN A 47 -9.44 8.14 -13.80
CA ASN A 47 -8.95 6.79 -14.08
C ASN A 47 -9.24 5.81 -12.94
N ALA A 48 -9.54 6.28 -11.73
CA ALA A 48 -10.08 5.43 -10.68
C ALA A 48 -11.26 4.61 -11.22
N GLY A 49 -11.25 3.30 -10.94
CA GLY A 49 -12.18 2.39 -11.58
C GLY A 49 -13.65 2.59 -11.25
N GLY A 50 -13.95 3.25 -10.12
CA GLY A 50 -15.31 3.47 -9.67
C GLY A 50 -16.08 2.19 -9.35
N TRP A 51 -15.38 1.07 -9.23
CA TRP A 51 -15.99 -0.23 -8.91
C TRP A 51 -16.53 -0.24 -7.48
N LYS A 52 -17.75 -0.79 -7.33
CA LYS A 52 -18.35 -1.02 -6.01
C LYS A 52 -17.66 -2.18 -5.28
N ALA A 53 -17.18 -3.15 -6.05
CA ALA A 53 -16.45 -4.29 -5.53
C ALA A 53 -15.37 -4.76 -6.51
N LEU A 54 -14.35 -5.42 -5.97
CA LEU A 54 -13.28 -6.10 -6.68
C LEU A 54 -13.06 -7.46 -6.04
N THR A 55 -12.96 -8.50 -6.86
CA THR A 55 -12.54 -9.84 -6.43
C THR A 55 -11.42 -10.32 -7.34
N ALA A 56 -10.39 -10.93 -6.77
CA ALA A 56 -9.26 -11.49 -7.51
C ALA A 56 -8.71 -12.74 -6.84
N LYS A 57 -8.20 -13.68 -7.62
CA LYS A 57 -7.24 -14.67 -7.10
C LYS A 57 -5.93 -13.96 -6.82
N MET A 58 -5.34 -14.25 -5.67
CA MET A 58 -4.15 -13.57 -5.15
C MET A 58 -3.04 -14.59 -4.92
N SER A 59 -1.84 -14.26 -5.38
CA SER A 59 -0.59 -14.85 -4.89
C SER A 59 0.15 -13.76 -4.13
N LEU A 60 0.27 -13.94 -2.81
CA LEU A 60 0.93 -13.00 -1.90
C LEU A 60 2.30 -13.55 -1.52
N SER A 61 3.33 -12.74 -1.71
CA SER A 61 4.70 -13.00 -1.28
C SER A 61 5.08 -11.99 -0.21
N ILE A 62 5.52 -12.45 0.96
CA ILE A 62 5.89 -11.59 2.09
C ILE A 62 7.33 -11.91 2.47
N ASP A 63 8.18 -10.90 2.49
CA ASP A 63 9.55 -10.96 3.03
C ASP A 63 9.66 -10.00 4.22
N LEU A 64 9.75 -10.59 5.40
CA LEU A 64 9.99 -9.90 6.65
C LEU A 64 11.47 -10.10 7.00
N GLU A 65 12.20 -9.02 7.22
CA GLU A 65 13.61 -9.05 7.63
C GLU A 65 14.65 -9.42 6.54
N GLY A 66 14.26 -9.58 5.27
CA GLY A 66 15.19 -9.94 4.19
C GLY A 66 15.71 -11.39 4.25
N LYS A 67 15.00 -12.28 4.97
CA LYS A 67 15.38 -13.70 5.14
C LYS A 67 14.85 -14.61 4.04
N GLY A 68 14.13 -14.05 3.08
CA GLY A 68 13.48 -14.77 2.01
C GLY A 68 11.95 -14.67 2.08
N ALA A 69 11.34 -14.73 0.92
CA ALA A 69 9.92 -14.51 0.80
C ALA A 69 9.10 -15.78 1.06
N THR A 70 8.12 -15.70 1.93
CA THR A 70 7.05 -16.71 2.06
C THR A 70 5.95 -16.41 1.07
N LYS A 71 5.57 -17.40 0.25
CA LYS A 71 4.53 -17.27 -0.76
C LYS A 71 3.29 -18.06 -0.38
N VAL A 72 2.13 -17.41 -0.44
CA VAL A 72 0.82 -18.00 -0.18
C VAL A 72 -0.18 -17.63 -1.26
N ASN A 73 -1.13 -18.53 -1.53
CA ASN A 73 -2.21 -18.30 -2.48
C ASN A 73 -3.52 -18.08 -1.75
N GLY A 74 -4.40 -17.29 -2.37
CA GLY A 74 -5.68 -16.97 -1.78
C GLY A 74 -6.58 -16.15 -2.67
N THR A 75 -7.42 -15.35 -2.04
CA THR A 75 -8.36 -14.46 -2.71
C THR A 75 -8.32 -13.10 -2.03
N LEU A 76 -8.22 -12.05 -2.84
CA LEU A 76 -8.46 -10.67 -2.43
C LEU A 76 -9.88 -10.29 -2.82
N ARG A 77 -10.63 -9.69 -1.90
CA ARG A 77 -11.95 -9.11 -2.13
C ARG A 77 -12.03 -7.74 -1.50
N ILE A 78 -12.55 -6.79 -2.23
CA ILE A 78 -12.74 -5.42 -1.75
C ILE A 78 -14.17 -5.02 -2.03
N LYS A 79 -14.88 -4.54 -1.03
CA LYS A 79 -16.17 -3.84 -1.21
C LYS A 79 -15.97 -2.41 -0.75
N LYS A 80 -16.10 -1.49 -1.69
CA LYS A 80 -15.71 -0.10 -1.50
C LYS A 80 -16.53 0.56 -0.39
N GLY A 81 -15.83 1.17 0.57
CA GLY A 81 -16.44 1.78 1.76
C GLY A 81 -16.78 0.79 2.89
N GLU A 82 -16.70 -0.53 2.65
CA GLU A 82 -17.12 -1.54 3.62
C GLU A 82 -15.94 -2.38 4.13
N VAL A 83 -15.21 -3.07 3.22
CA VAL A 83 -14.22 -4.06 3.66
C VAL A 83 -13.17 -4.37 2.59
N ILE A 84 -11.97 -4.72 3.05
CA ILE A 84 -10.93 -5.41 2.29
C ILE A 84 -10.71 -6.76 2.98
N GLN A 85 -10.96 -7.87 2.26
CA GLN A 85 -10.73 -9.23 2.76
C GLN A 85 -9.62 -9.91 1.97
N MET A 86 -8.68 -10.52 2.68
CA MET A 86 -7.65 -11.38 2.11
C MET A 86 -7.76 -12.76 2.76
N SER A 87 -8.15 -13.76 2.01
CA SER A 87 -8.17 -15.16 2.48
C SER A 87 -6.97 -15.93 1.94
N VAL A 88 -6.35 -16.73 2.77
CA VAL A 88 -5.22 -17.61 2.43
C VAL A 88 -5.74 -19.04 2.39
N ALA A 89 -5.61 -19.70 1.23
CA ALA A 89 -6.09 -21.05 0.99
C ALA A 89 -5.07 -21.84 0.14
N PRO A 90 -3.96 -22.34 0.75
CA PRO A 90 -2.85 -22.93 0.02
C PRO A 90 -3.18 -24.28 -0.62
N PHE A 91 -4.10 -25.04 -0.04
CA PHE A 91 -4.42 -26.40 -0.48
C PHE A 91 -5.92 -26.56 -0.68
N LEU A 92 -6.32 -27.12 -1.82
CA LEU A 92 -7.70 -27.55 -2.14
C LEU A 92 -8.78 -26.49 -1.85
N GLY A 93 -8.41 -25.20 -1.79
CA GLY A 93 -9.35 -24.12 -1.49
C GLY A 93 -9.75 -24.01 0.00
N ILE A 94 -9.12 -24.78 0.90
CA ILE A 94 -9.39 -24.70 2.33
C ILE A 94 -8.72 -23.43 2.88
N GLU A 95 -9.53 -22.52 3.42
CA GLU A 95 -9.06 -21.30 4.04
C GLU A 95 -8.39 -21.59 5.39
N VAL A 96 -7.10 -21.24 5.49
CA VAL A 96 -6.29 -21.44 6.71
C VAL A 96 -6.09 -20.15 7.50
N ALA A 97 -6.19 -18.98 6.83
CA ALA A 97 -6.13 -17.69 7.47
C ALA A 97 -6.97 -16.67 6.69
N ARG A 98 -7.42 -15.61 7.39
CA ARG A 98 -8.11 -14.45 6.80
C ARG A 98 -7.67 -13.19 7.48
N ALA A 99 -7.43 -12.14 6.70
CA ALA A 99 -7.36 -10.76 7.16
C ALA A 99 -8.58 -10.01 6.63
N GLU A 100 -9.22 -9.23 7.50
CA GLU A 100 -10.35 -8.37 7.19
C GLU A 100 -10.06 -6.97 7.72
N ILE A 101 -10.11 -5.98 6.85
CA ILE A 101 -9.87 -4.57 7.15
C ILE A 101 -11.17 -3.84 6.86
N SER A 102 -11.75 -3.22 7.87
CA SER A 102 -13.00 -2.45 7.79
C SER A 102 -12.79 -1.05 8.37
N PRO A 103 -13.73 -0.11 8.28
CA PRO A 103 -13.64 1.17 8.98
C PRO A 103 -13.42 1.04 10.49
N ASP A 104 -13.89 -0.04 11.11
CA ASP A 104 -13.78 -0.28 12.55
C ASP A 104 -12.39 -0.74 12.98
N GLY A 105 -11.64 -1.40 12.08
CA GLY A 105 -10.30 -1.90 12.38
C GLY A 105 -9.85 -3.06 11.50
N ILE A 106 -8.93 -3.84 12.04
CA ILE A 106 -8.30 -4.99 11.39
C ILE A 106 -8.56 -6.24 12.22
N LEU A 107 -9.13 -7.25 11.57
CA LEU A 107 -9.32 -8.60 12.11
C LEU A 107 -8.42 -9.57 11.34
N VAL A 108 -7.59 -10.33 12.05
CA VAL A 108 -6.78 -11.42 11.47
C VAL A 108 -7.15 -12.72 12.15
N ILE A 109 -7.54 -13.73 11.39
CA ILE A 109 -7.96 -15.05 11.89
C ILE A 109 -6.96 -16.10 11.42
N ASP A 110 -6.39 -16.83 12.37
CA ASP A 110 -5.62 -18.06 12.15
C ASP A 110 -6.55 -19.26 12.43
N ARG A 111 -7.08 -19.85 11.35
CA ARG A 111 -8.02 -20.97 11.46
C ARG A 111 -7.35 -22.29 11.88
N MET A 112 -6.07 -22.43 11.57
CA MET A 112 -5.32 -23.65 11.93
C MET A 112 -5.12 -23.73 13.45
N ASN A 113 -4.76 -22.64 14.08
CA ASN A 113 -4.50 -22.59 15.52
C ASN A 113 -5.71 -22.08 16.33
N LYS A 114 -6.85 -21.79 15.67
CA LYS A 114 -8.07 -21.24 16.29
C LYS A 114 -7.80 -19.99 17.12
N ARG A 115 -7.08 -19.04 16.54
CA ARG A 115 -6.72 -17.77 17.16
C ARG A 115 -7.11 -16.61 16.28
N TYR A 116 -7.29 -15.44 16.88
CA TYR A 116 -7.52 -14.21 16.14
C TYR A 116 -6.92 -13.01 16.84
N VAL A 117 -6.61 -12.00 16.03
CA VAL A 117 -6.25 -10.64 16.46
C VAL A 117 -7.32 -9.69 15.94
N GLU A 118 -7.69 -8.76 16.77
CA GLU A 118 -8.58 -7.65 16.41
C GLU A 118 -8.03 -6.38 17.01
N VAL A 119 -7.68 -5.42 16.14
CA VAL A 119 -7.09 -4.14 16.52
C VAL A 119 -7.82 -3.00 15.82
N SER A 120 -8.06 -1.91 16.53
CA SER A 120 -8.62 -0.68 15.98
C SER A 120 -7.54 0.10 15.20
N PHE A 121 -7.96 1.00 14.29
CA PHE A 121 -7.02 1.92 13.65
C PHE A 121 -6.33 2.87 14.64
N ALA A 122 -6.92 3.15 15.79
CA ALA A 122 -6.29 3.93 16.86
C ALA A 122 -5.07 3.19 17.44
N GLU A 123 -5.21 1.88 17.67
CA GLU A 123 -4.12 1.01 18.13
C GLU A 123 -3.04 0.86 17.05
N VAL A 124 -3.43 0.64 15.79
CA VAL A 124 -2.49 0.61 14.66
C VAL A 124 -1.68 1.90 14.56
N LYS A 125 -2.33 3.05 14.69
CA LYS A 125 -1.67 4.36 14.66
C LYS A 125 -0.69 4.54 15.82
N ALA A 126 -1.02 4.05 17.01
CA ALA A 126 -0.14 4.10 18.17
C ALA A 126 1.11 3.20 18.00
N LEU A 127 0.94 2.01 17.42
CA LEU A 127 2.01 1.03 17.21
C LEU A 127 2.91 1.38 16.03
N ALA A 128 2.31 1.73 14.89
CA ALA A 128 3.06 1.93 13.64
C ALA A 128 3.50 3.38 13.42
N HIS A 129 3.09 4.31 14.29
CA HIS A 129 3.29 5.76 14.09
C HIS A 129 2.85 6.25 12.69
N ALA A 130 2.02 5.47 12.00
CA ALA A 130 1.52 5.74 10.67
C ALA A 130 0.08 6.25 10.73
N ASP A 131 -0.23 7.25 9.92
CA ASP A 131 -1.60 7.77 9.78
C ASP A 131 -2.30 7.05 8.62
N LEU A 132 -2.37 5.73 8.75
CA LEU A 132 -3.08 4.87 7.82
C LEU A 132 -4.47 4.61 8.37
N ASP A 133 -5.48 4.98 7.62
CA ASP A 133 -6.87 4.65 7.87
C ASP A 133 -7.40 3.68 6.80
N PHE A 134 -8.62 3.22 6.99
CA PHE A 134 -9.27 2.32 6.05
C PHE A 134 -9.33 2.90 4.62
N HIS A 135 -9.67 4.19 4.48
CA HIS A 135 -9.79 4.84 3.17
C HIS A 135 -8.46 4.91 2.43
N THR A 136 -7.37 5.21 3.15
CA THR A 136 -6.01 5.21 2.60
C THR A 136 -5.61 3.82 2.11
N LEU A 137 -5.84 2.78 2.94
CA LEU A 137 -5.55 1.39 2.54
C LEU A 137 -6.39 0.96 1.35
N GLN A 138 -7.69 1.28 1.36
CA GLN A 138 -8.58 0.98 0.24
C GLN A 138 -8.10 1.65 -1.05
N ALA A 139 -7.73 2.93 -1.01
CA ALA A 139 -7.22 3.66 -2.18
C ALA A 139 -5.91 3.03 -2.71
N LEU A 140 -5.01 2.61 -1.83
CA LEU A 140 -3.79 1.89 -2.21
C LEU A 140 -4.12 0.58 -2.93
N PHE A 141 -5.04 -0.24 -2.41
CA PHE A 141 -5.44 -1.49 -3.05
C PHE A 141 -6.24 -1.29 -4.35
N LEU A 142 -6.98 -0.19 -4.47
CA LEU A 142 -7.77 0.11 -5.68
C LEU A 142 -7.01 0.94 -6.72
N ASN A 143 -5.72 1.26 -6.48
CA ASN A 143 -4.92 2.10 -7.36
C ASN A 143 -5.55 3.48 -7.58
N GLU A 144 -5.98 4.12 -6.51
CA GLU A 144 -6.64 5.42 -6.53
C GLU A 144 -5.76 6.50 -5.87
N LEU A 145 -5.85 7.74 -6.37
CA LEU A 145 -5.35 8.91 -5.63
C LEU A 145 -6.17 9.08 -4.35
N PHE A 146 -5.53 9.57 -3.30
CA PHE A 146 -6.21 9.88 -2.04
C PHE A 146 -5.70 11.17 -1.40
N LEU A 147 -6.50 11.74 -0.53
CA LEU A 147 -6.14 12.79 0.41
C LEU A 147 -6.37 12.27 1.83
N PRO A 148 -5.45 12.53 2.77
CA PRO A 148 -5.57 12.06 4.15
C PRO A 148 -6.92 12.45 4.79
N GLY A 149 -7.60 11.48 5.40
CA GLY A 149 -8.87 11.69 6.07
C GLY A 149 -10.04 12.02 5.15
N LYS A 150 -9.89 11.78 3.84
CA LYS A 150 -10.95 11.96 2.85
C LYS A 150 -11.25 10.64 2.15
N GLY A 151 -12.53 10.40 1.92
CA GLY A 151 -12.99 9.29 1.07
C GLY A 151 -12.68 9.51 -0.41
N ASP A 152 -13.62 9.19 -1.27
CA ASP A 152 -13.45 9.30 -2.72
C ASP A 152 -13.15 10.73 -3.16
N LEU A 153 -12.22 10.87 -4.10
CA LEU A 153 -11.89 12.14 -4.72
C LEU A 153 -12.84 12.45 -5.88
N ALA A 154 -13.08 13.73 -6.09
CA ALA A 154 -13.77 14.27 -7.24
C ALA A 154 -12.86 15.27 -7.99
N ALA A 155 -13.21 15.66 -9.22
CA ALA A 155 -12.43 16.59 -10.03
C ALA A 155 -12.02 17.87 -9.27
N ARG A 156 -12.92 18.47 -8.48
CA ARG A 156 -12.62 19.64 -7.63
C ARG A 156 -11.43 19.46 -6.67
N ASP A 157 -11.03 18.24 -6.38
CA ASP A 157 -9.93 17.92 -5.46
C ASP A 157 -8.57 18.00 -6.14
N ALA A 158 -8.52 18.11 -7.47
CA ALA A 158 -7.30 18.26 -8.25
C ALA A 158 -6.44 19.42 -7.77
N SER A 159 -7.05 20.53 -7.35
CA SER A 159 -6.36 21.70 -6.81
C SER A 159 -5.58 21.42 -5.50
N SER A 160 -5.81 20.29 -4.84
CA SER A 160 -5.10 19.87 -3.62
C SER A 160 -3.73 19.27 -3.89
N PHE A 161 -3.39 19.02 -5.15
CA PHE A 161 -2.10 18.45 -5.54
C PHE A 161 -1.17 19.53 -6.15
N LYS A 162 0.12 19.40 -5.89
CA LYS A 162 1.20 20.03 -6.66
C LYS A 162 1.67 19.04 -7.70
N ILE A 163 2.05 19.56 -8.87
CA ILE A 163 2.56 18.75 -9.96
C ILE A 163 4.03 19.09 -10.19
N GLY A 164 4.82 18.08 -10.50
CA GLY A 164 6.19 18.19 -10.96
C GLY A 164 6.47 17.15 -12.02
N GLN A 165 7.34 17.48 -12.97
CA GLN A 165 7.79 16.56 -13.98
C GLN A 165 9.06 15.85 -13.49
N GLU A 166 9.08 14.54 -13.59
CA GLU A 166 10.20 13.66 -13.27
C GLU A 166 10.64 12.89 -14.52
N ALA A 167 11.84 12.30 -14.49
CA ALA A 167 12.33 11.49 -15.61
C ALA A 167 11.42 10.27 -15.89
N GLU A 168 10.76 9.76 -14.86
CA GLU A 168 9.92 8.56 -14.90
C GLU A 168 8.42 8.85 -15.07
N GLY A 169 8.02 10.14 -15.21
CA GLY A 169 6.61 10.52 -15.34
C GLY A 169 6.27 11.82 -14.62
N VAL A 170 5.02 11.93 -14.19
CA VAL A 170 4.50 13.11 -13.50
C VAL A 170 4.29 12.80 -12.03
N LEU A 171 4.95 13.59 -11.16
CA LEU A 171 4.84 13.47 -9.71
C LEU A 171 3.76 14.40 -9.17
N LEU A 172 2.76 13.83 -8.53
CA LEU A 172 1.74 14.55 -7.78
C LEU A 172 2.10 14.53 -6.30
N SER A 173 1.97 15.67 -5.60
CA SER A 173 2.26 15.78 -4.17
C SER A 173 1.13 16.52 -3.45
N VAL A 174 0.67 16.02 -2.32
CA VAL A 174 -0.39 16.67 -1.52
C VAL A 174 0.11 17.98 -0.91
N LYS A 175 -0.60 19.09 -1.17
CA LYS A 175 -0.15 20.45 -0.77
C LYS A 175 -0.10 20.71 0.73
N LYS A 176 -1.03 20.19 1.51
CA LYS A 176 -1.23 20.55 2.92
C LYS A 176 -0.94 19.41 3.90
N ALA A 177 0.03 18.57 3.55
CA ALA A 177 0.47 17.50 4.41
C ALA A 177 1.53 18.00 5.41
N LYS A 178 1.30 17.80 6.74
CA LYS A 178 2.19 18.34 7.79
C LYS A 178 3.16 17.28 8.31
N ARG A 179 2.62 16.22 8.92
CA ARG A 179 3.41 15.15 9.54
C ARG A 179 3.90 14.14 8.52
N PHE A 180 3.08 13.86 7.52
CA PHE A 180 3.39 12.92 6.45
C PHE A 180 3.50 13.65 5.11
N SER A 181 4.29 13.11 4.20
CA SER A 181 4.28 13.46 2.78
C SER A 181 3.54 12.38 2.00
N TYR A 182 2.75 12.78 1.01
CA TYR A 182 2.03 11.88 0.11
C TYR A 182 2.39 12.26 -1.31
N GLN A 183 2.97 11.33 -2.03
CA GLN A 183 3.44 11.52 -3.40
C GLN A 183 2.94 10.37 -4.26
N PHE A 184 2.64 10.68 -5.52
CA PHE A 184 2.08 9.76 -6.48
C PHE A 184 2.80 9.95 -7.81
N LEU A 185 3.50 8.92 -8.27
CA LEU A 185 4.10 8.91 -9.59
C LEU A 185 3.09 8.38 -10.59
N THR A 186 2.85 9.14 -11.65
CA THR A 186 1.90 8.79 -12.70
C THR A 186 2.59 8.73 -14.05
N GLU A 187 2.10 7.91 -14.94
CA GLU A 187 2.56 7.81 -16.33
C GLU A 187 1.75 8.76 -17.21
N ALA A 188 2.40 9.51 -18.08
CA ALA A 188 1.78 10.38 -19.06
C ALA A 188 1.98 9.78 -20.48
N PRO A 189 1.01 9.93 -21.38
CA PRO A 189 -0.23 10.71 -21.26
C PRO A 189 -1.41 9.97 -20.61
N GLU A 190 -1.32 8.67 -20.37
CA GLU A 190 -2.42 7.81 -19.95
C GLU A 190 -2.93 8.16 -18.53
N ALA A 191 -2.20 8.96 -17.76
CA ALA A 191 -2.51 9.37 -16.40
C ALA A 191 -2.71 8.16 -15.44
N LEU A 192 -1.96 7.08 -15.68
CA LEU A 192 -1.99 5.87 -14.84
C LEU A 192 -1.12 6.05 -13.59
N LEU A 193 -1.66 5.73 -12.43
CA LEU A 193 -0.92 5.75 -11.16
C LEU A 193 0.02 4.55 -11.08
N LYS A 194 1.33 4.81 -11.10
CA LYS A 194 2.41 3.79 -11.09
C LYS A 194 3.00 3.56 -9.70
N GLU A 195 2.96 4.55 -8.83
CA GLU A 195 3.54 4.45 -7.48
C GLU A 195 2.87 5.43 -6.51
N SER A 196 2.58 4.97 -5.32
CA SER A 196 2.15 5.78 -4.18
C SER A 196 3.20 5.73 -3.08
N LEU A 197 3.57 6.89 -2.53
CA LEU A 197 4.56 7.05 -1.48
C LEU A 197 3.95 7.78 -0.29
N ILE A 198 4.11 7.21 0.90
CA ILE A 198 3.74 7.85 2.17
C ILE A 198 5.00 7.93 3.02
N GLY A 199 5.55 9.12 3.19
CA GLY A 199 6.74 9.37 3.99
C GLY A 199 6.41 10.04 5.31
N LEU A 200 7.11 9.67 6.38
CA LEU A 200 7.05 10.37 7.67
C LEU A 200 8.12 11.47 7.67
N ASN A 201 7.69 12.72 7.62
CA ASN A 201 8.59 13.87 7.49
C ASN A 201 9.63 13.94 8.61
N GLY A 202 10.88 14.22 8.24
CA GLY A 202 12.01 14.27 9.19
C GLY A 202 12.56 12.91 9.60
N THR A 203 12.12 11.84 8.96
CA THR A 203 12.60 10.47 9.20
C THR A 203 12.89 9.75 7.87
N PRO A 204 13.63 8.63 7.88
CA PRO A 204 13.81 7.81 6.68
C PRO A 204 12.61 6.90 6.35
N TYR A 205 11.56 6.89 7.17
CA TYR A 205 10.45 5.96 7.01
C TYR A 205 9.56 6.33 5.82
N VAL A 206 9.46 5.40 4.87
CA VAL A 206 8.61 5.52 3.67
C VAL A 206 7.88 4.21 3.43
N LEU A 207 6.57 4.29 3.26
CA LEU A 207 5.75 3.25 2.67
C LEU A 207 5.68 3.50 1.16
N ARG A 208 6.17 2.56 0.38
CA ARG A 208 6.18 2.59 -1.08
C ARG A 208 5.24 1.52 -1.63
N TRP A 209 4.35 1.88 -2.51
CA TRP A 209 3.42 0.96 -3.17
C TRP A 209 3.50 1.16 -4.67
N LYS A 210 4.07 0.19 -5.39
CA LYS A 210 4.22 0.18 -6.84
C LYS A 210 3.14 -0.64 -7.50
N TYR A 211 2.78 -0.25 -8.72
CA TYR A 211 1.74 -0.87 -9.54
C TYR A 211 2.28 -1.18 -10.92
N ALA A 212 2.03 -2.40 -11.41
CA ALA A 212 2.47 -2.87 -12.71
C ALA A 212 1.45 -3.85 -13.33
N ASP A 213 1.74 -4.29 -14.55
CA ASP A 213 0.94 -5.26 -15.30
C ASP A 213 -0.56 -4.87 -15.36
N PHE A 214 -0.83 -3.67 -15.84
CA PHE A 214 -2.19 -3.17 -15.99
C PHE A 214 -2.99 -4.01 -17.00
N ARG A 215 -4.19 -4.37 -16.59
CA ARG A 215 -5.14 -5.15 -17.38
C ARG A 215 -6.49 -4.47 -17.42
N SER A 216 -7.21 -4.62 -18.52
CA SER A 216 -8.58 -4.09 -18.62
C SER A 216 -9.52 -4.79 -17.64
N LEU A 217 -10.26 -3.98 -16.88
CA LEU A 217 -11.36 -4.40 -16.01
C LEU A 217 -12.56 -3.50 -16.33
N GLY A 218 -13.46 -4.00 -17.15
CA GLY A 218 -14.48 -3.18 -17.79
C GLY A 218 -13.83 -2.16 -18.74
N GLN A 219 -14.17 -0.89 -18.56
CA GLN A 219 -13.63 0.22 -19.38
C GLN A 219 -12.36 0.86 -18.78
N LYS A 220 -11.88 0.40 -17.64
CA LYS A 220 -10.72 0.96 -16.94
C LYS A 220 -9.57 -0.04 -16.87
N GLN A 221 -8.39 0.48 -16.59
CA GLN A 221 -7.20 -0.34 -16.36
C GLN A 221 -7.03 -0.60 -14.85
N PHE A 222 -6.61 -1.81 -14.48
CA PHE A 222 -6.32 -2.18 -13.10
C PHE A 222 -4.98 -2.92 -13.03
N PRO A 223 -4.09 -2.58 -12.08
CA PRO A 223 -2.80 -3.26 -11.93
C PRO A 223 -3.00 -4.67 -11.38
N THR A 224 -2.32 -5.63 -11.97
CA THR A 224 -2.32 -7.03 -11.52
C THR A 224 -1.06 -7.44 -10.78
N ASP A 225 -0.02 -6.61 -10.79
CA ASP A 225 1.16 -6.71 -9.93
C ASP A 225 1.24 -5.48 -9.03
N MET A 226 1.33 -5.72 -7.72
CA MET A 226 1.49 -4.67 -6.72
C MET A 226 2.64 -5.04 -5.79
N GLN A 227 3.54 -4.09 -5.55
CA GLN A 227 4.70 -4.29 -4.69
C GLN A 227 4.71 -3.25 -3.58
N LEU A 228 4.68 -3.73 -2.36
CA LEU A 228 4.73 -2.93 -1.15
C LEU A 228 6.12 -3.05 -0.53
N ALA A 229 6.72 -1.92 -0.14
CA ALA A 229 7.93 -1.88 0.64
C ALA A 229 7.81 -0.85 1.76
N PHE A 230 8.21 -1.23 2.98
CA PHE A 230 8.44 -0.30 4.07
C PHE A 230 9.94 -0.08 4.21
N GLU A 231 10.38 1.14 3.98
CA GLU A 231 11.78 1.57 3.93
C GLU A 231 12.12 2.42 5.17
N GLY A 232 13.41 2.53 5.49
CA GLY A 232 13.92 3.34 6.60
C GLY A 232 13.98 2.63 7.95
N GLY A 233 13.41 1.44 8.08
CA GLY A 233 13.55 0.60 9.27
C GLY A 233 14.87 -0.18 9.28
N THR A 234 15.23 -0.76 10.43
CA THR A 234 16.43 -1.61 10.58
C THR A 234 16.31 -2.92 9.80
N LYS A 235 15.08 -3.35 9.52
CA LYS A 235 14.78 -4.56 8.77
C LYS A 235 13.82 -4.23 7.63
N PRO A 236 14.09 -4.72 6.41
CA PRO A 236 13.18 -4.50 5.29
C PRO A 236 11.89 -5.30 5.48
N VAL A 237 10.76 -4.67 5.15
CA VAL A 237 9.47 -5.35 5.04
C VAL A 237 8.99 -5.17 3.62
N LYS A 238 8.78 -6.28 2.91
CA LYS A 238 8.29 -6.26 1.53
C LYS A 238 7.13 -7.22 1.36
N ALA A 239 6.17 -6.83 0.56
CA ALA A 239 5.10 -7.70 0.11
C ALA A 239 4.86 -7.51 -1.39
N ALA A 240 4.47 -8.57 -2.08
CA ALA A 240 4.09 -8.52 -3.48
C ALA A 240 2.79 -9.28 -3.69
N PHE A 241 1.87 -8.67 -4.42
CA PHE A 241 0.57 -9.22 -4.77
C PHE A 241 0.55 -9.45 -6.29
N ALA A 242 0.45 -10.70 -6.72
CA ALA A 242 0.14 -11.03 -8.10
C ALA A 242 -1.34 -11.43 -8.17
N LEU A 243 -2.13 -10.64 -8.91
CA LEU A 243 -3.58 -10.79 -9.01
C LEU A 243 -3.97 -11.42 -10.35
N SER A 244 -5.01 -12.23 -10.33
CA SER A 244 -5.56 -12.84 -11.53
C SER A 244 -7.06 -13.09 -11.37
N ARG A 245 -7.75 -13.38 -12.47
CA ARG A 245 -9.20 -13.62 -12.47
C ARG A 245 -9.98 -12.48 -11.82
N LEU A 246 -9.66 -11.26 -12.23
CA LEU A 246 -10.34 -10.06 -11.74
C LEU A 246 -11.84 -10.12 -12.06
N SER A 247 -12.67 -9.72 -11.11
CA SER A 247 -14.12 -9.60 -11.23
C SER A 247 -14.61 -8.43 -10.40
N THR A 248 -15.73 -7.84 -10.80
CA THR A 248 -16.43 -6.80 -10.03
C THR A 248 -17.66 -7.37 -9.31
N ASP A 249 -17.74 -8.68 -9.15
CA ASP A 249 -18.78 -9.35 -8.40
C ASP A 249 -18.78 -8.90 -6.93
N SER A 250 -19.95 -8.53 -6.43
CA SER A 250 -20.18 -8.03 -5.07
C SER A 250 -21.04 -8.96 -4.22
N ASP A 251 -21.47 -10.11 -4.77
CA ASP A 251 -22.32 -11.08 -4.05
C ASP A 251 -21.46 -12.03 -3.22
N TRP A 252 -20.95 -11.53 -2.08
CA TRP A 252 -20.18 -12.29 -1.11
C TRP A 252 -20.29 -11.67 0.28
N GLU A 253 -20.05 -12.48 1.31
CA GLU A 253 -20.14 -12.08 2.72
C GLU A 253 -19.03 -11.10 3.10
N THR A 254 -19.40 -9.92 3.58
CA THR A 254 -18.48 -8.81 3.92
C THR A 254 -18.03 -8.83 5.38
N HIS A 255 -18.69 -9.58 6.23
CA HIS A 255 -18.36 -9.68 7.65
C HIS A 255 -18.02 -11.11 8.03
N THR A 256 -16.98 -11.25 8.83
CA THR A 256 -16.55 -12.56 9.33
C THR A 256 -16.86 -12.67 10.82
N GLU A 257 -17.79 -13.56 11.18
CA GLU A 257 -18.02 -13.90 12.57
C GLU A 257 -16.88 -14.78 13.11
N VAL A 258 -16.30 -14.32 14.23
CA VAL A 258 -15.30 -15.11 14.95
C VAL A 258 -16.00 -16.10 15.89
N SER A 259 -15.74 -17.39 15.68
CA SER A 259 -16.31 -18.43 16.54
C SER A 259 -15.82 -18.29 17.99
N LYS A 260 -16.71 -18.51 18.95
CA LYS A 260 -16.39 -18.54 20.39
C LYS A 260 -15.31 -19.58 20.79
N LYS A 261 -14.94 -20.48 19.87
CA LYS A 261 -13.88 -21.47 20.04
C LYS A 261 -12.49 -20.92 19.74
N TYR A 262 -12.40 -19.65 19.26
CA TYR A 262 -11.14 -19.00 18.93
C TYR A 262 -10.68 -18.15 20.09
N GLU A 263 -9.38 -18.18 20.35
CA GLU A 263 -8.71 -17.37 21.36
C GLU A 263 -8.27 -16.03 20.78
N LYS A 264 -8.57 -14.92 21.47
CA LYS A 264 -8.02 -13.61 21.12
C LYS A 264 -6.57 -13.56 21.60
N VAL A 265 -5.65 -13.19 20.71
CA VAL A 265 -4.22 -13.07 20.99
C VAL A 265 -3.70 -11.72 20.52
N GLU A 266 -2.50 -11.35 20.98
CA GLU A 266 -1.86 -10.12 20.55
C GLU A 266 -1.27 -10.25 19.13
N LEU A 267 -1.22 -9.12 18.41
CA LEU A 267 -0.71 -9.06 17.04
C LEU A 267 0.71 -9.63 16.93
N GLU A 268 1.57 -9.32 17.91
CA GLU A 268 2.96 -9.80 17.95
C GLU A 268 3.07 -11.33 18.01
N ASP A 269 2.12 -12.02 18.61
CA ASP A 269 2.13 -13.48 18.70
C ASP A 269 1.85 -14.15 17.37
N ILE A 270 0.98 -13.55 16.54
CA ILE A 270 0.75 -14.02 15.16
C ILE A 270 1.96 -13.68 14.28
N LEU A 271 2.49 -12.47 14.36
CA LEU A 271 3.66 -12.07 13.56
C LEU A 271 4.89 -12.92 13.86
N LYS A 272 5.18 -13.26 15.13
CA LYS A 272 6.29 -14.16 15.51
C LYS A 272 6.19 -15.54 14.87
N GLN A 273 4.98 -16.01 14.57
CA GLN A 273 4.78 -17.33 13.94
C GLN A 273 4.90 -17.29 12.41
N LEU A 274 4.59 -16.16 11.79
CA LEU A 274 4.78 -15.95 10.35
C LEU A 274 6.27 -15.77 9.97
N ILE A 275 7.12 -15.44 10.96
CA ILE A 275 8.56 -15.19 10.79
C ILE A 275 9.40 -16.46 11.05
N LYS A 276 8.84 -17.50 11.64
CA LYS A 276 9.52 -18.79 11.83
C LYS A 276 9.43 -19.66 10.58
#